data_419c2c0978052b1e60bb5f658b504d54
#
_entry.id   419c2c0978052b1e60bb5f658b504d54
#
_cell.length_a   1.000
_cell.length_b   1.000
_cell.length_c   1.000
_cell.angle_alpha   90.00
_cell.angle_beta   90.00
_cell.angle_gamma   90.00
#
_symmetry.space_group_name_H-M   'P 1'
#
loop_
_entity.id
_entity.type
_entity.pdbx_description
1 polymer ?
#
loop_
_entity_poly.entity_id
_entity_poly.type
_entity_poly.pdbx_seq_one_letter_code
_entity_poly.pdbx_strand_id
1 'polypeptide(L)'
;MGAHGFTLYDMIARGAFVYGDAPAIIQGERQSSFREFQRQVDALAGGLAALGIGKSDRICILAQNDAAYLELYGACARQGIIAYPINWRLTAQEVERVVERAAPTMMVVDASTLNVVAGWPERKTSVRHWYQIGEPGPGFKALATLYGKSAAAPADISPDDPFAVISTAAVDVIPRGATLTHANVITANLTAIGGIGYDATDRYLLALPLFHITALGGALAHMHAGGASIVVSRFDAEEAVRLIDRHRVTHVSDFPPVLTTLLDAADKLGSRLPSLKHVSGLDSPQTIQRLHERTGAKFWTGFGQSETSGFVTLQRVADKPGTAGKPVPVCQVRLVDDLDREVPVGTPGEIVVRGPLV
;
A
#
# COMPACT_ATOMS: atom_id res chain seq x y z
N MET A 1 -9.64 24.15 -9.55
CA MET A 1 -8.90 22.91 -9.86
C MET A 1 -8.62 22.88 -11.36
N GLY A 2 -7.37 22.86 -11.79
CA GLY A 2 -7.02 22.69 -13.21
C GLY A 2 -7.12 21.22 -13.63
N ALA A 3 -7.16 20.95 -14.94
CA ALA A 3 -7.22 19.59 -15.50
C ALA A 3 -6.06 18.67 -15.07
N HIS A 4 -4.99 19.24 -14.51
CA HIS A 4 -3.81 18.54 -14.02
C HIS A 4 -3.74 18.43 -12.49
N GLY A 5 -4.81 18.79 -11.76
CA GLY A 5 -4.85 18.84 -10.31
C GLY A 5 -5.39 17.56 -9.62
N PHE A 6 -5.40 16.40 -10.28
CA PHE A 6 -5.99 15.18 -9.73
C PHE A 6 -5.09 14.54 -8.66
N THR A 7 -5.60 14.45 -7.44
CA THR A 7 -4.91 13.90 -6.27
C THR A 7 -5.46 12.54 -5.84
N LEU A 8 -4.83 11.90 -4.86
CA LEU A 8 -5.37 10.65 -4.28
C LEU A 8 -6.69 10.86 -3.55
N TYR A 9 -6.94 12.06 -2.99
CA TYR A 9 -8.26 12.33 -2.42
C TYR A 9 -9.32 12.48 -3.51
N ASP A 10 -9.00 13.09 -4.66
CA ASP A 10 -9.92 13.13 -5.81
C ASP A 10 -10.25 11.72 -6.32
N MET A 11 -9.29 10.81 -6.30
CA MET A 11 -9.52 9.37 -6.59
C MET A 11 -10.55 8.77 -5.63
N ILE A 12 -10.43 9.04 -4.32
CA ILE A 12 -11.37 8.55 -3.30
C ILE A 12 -12.76 9.16 -3.52
N ALA A 13 -12.85 10.47 -3.72
CA ALA A 13 -14.11 11.18 -3.96
C ALA A 13 -14.79 10.71 -5.27
N ARG A 14 -14.01 10.50 -6.33
CA ARG A 14 -14.51 9.89 -7.57
C ARG A 14 -15.03 8.47 -7.33
N GLY A 15 -14.30 7.66 -6.54
CA GLY A 15 -14.73 6.31 -6.18
C GLY A 15 -16.10 6.31 -5.50
N ALA A 16 -16.30 7.18 -4.52
CA ALA A 16 -17.57 7.35 -3.82
C ALA A 16 -18.71 7.79 -4.74
N PHE A 17 -18.42 8.68 -5.71
CA PHE A 17 -19.38 9.15 -6.69
C PHE A 17 -19.77 8.07 -7.70
N VAL A 18 -18.77 7.35 -8.25
CA VAL A 18 -18.99 6.38 -9.36
C VAL A 18 -19.49 5.04 -8.86
N TYR A 19 -18.93 4.54 -7.75
CA TYR A 19 -19.19 3.19 -7.25
C TYR A 19 -20.14 3.16 -6.04
N GLY A 20 -20.36 4.30 -5.39
CA GLY A 20 -21.39 4.51 -4.37
C GLY A 20 -21.37 3.48 -3.25
N ASP A 21 -22.41 2.64 -3.23
CA ASP A 21 -22.62 1.64 -2.18
C ASP A 21 -21.94 0.30 -2.46
N ALA A 22 -21.17 0.19 -3.57
CA ALA A 22 -20.34 -0.98 -3.82
C ALA A 22 -19.26 -1.13 -2.72
N PRO A 23 -18.86 -2.37 -2.36
CA PRO A 23 -17.83 -2.62 -1.36
C PRO A 23 -16.48 -2.01 -1.79
N ALA A 24 -15.83 -1.28 -0.86
CA ALA A 24 -14.47 -0.78 -1.03
C ALA A 24 -13.48 -1.52 -0.12
N ILE A 25 -13.85 -1.71 1.15
CA ILE A 25 -13.01 -2.33 2.18
C ILE A 25 -13.83 -3.38 2.93
N ILE A 26 -13.25 -4.57 3.11
CA ILE A 26 -13.83 -5.66 3.91
C ILE A 26 -12.79 -6.13 4.91
N GLN A 27 -13.14 -6.16 6.22
CA GLN A 27 -12.28 -6.68 7.29
C GLN A 27 -13.13 -7.41 8.31
N GLY A 28 -12.97 -8.72 8.42
CA GLY A 28 -13.84 -9.55 9.26
C GLY A 28 -15.31 -9.42 8.83
N GLU A 29 -16.17 -9.01 9.76
CA GLU A 29 -17.59 -8.74 9.50
C GLU A 29 -17.86 -7.29 9.08
N ARG A 30 -16.86 -6.40 9.20
CA ARG A 30 -16.99 -5.00 8.79
C ARG A 30 -16.83 -4.89 7.28
N GLN A 31 -17.81 -4.27 6.64
CA GLN A 31 -17.76 -3.88 5.24
C GLN A 31 -18.03 -2.39 5.13
N SER A 32 -17.19 -1.67 4.42
CA SER A 32 -17.39 -0.27 4.07
C SER A 32 -17.55 -0.13 2.57
N SER A 33 -18.60 0.57 2.14
CA SER A 33 -18.78 0.96 0.74
C SER A 33 -17.82 2.10 0.37
N PHE A 34 -17.68 2.41 -0.92
CA PHE A 34 -16.89 3.57 -1.37
C PHE A 34 -17.38 4.87 -0.75
N ARG A 35 -18.70 5.07 -0.63
CA ARG A 35 -19.30 6.25 0.00
C ARG A 35 -19.01 6.30 1.51
N GLU A 36 -19.07 5.16 2.20
CA GLU A 36 -18.74 5.09 3.61
C GLU A 36 -17.26 5.30 3.86
N PHE A 37 -16.39 4.72 3.03
CA PHE A 37 -14.95 4.94 3.11
C PHE A 37 -14.61 6.43 2.96
N GLN A 38 -15.18 7.14 1.96
CA GLN A 38 -14.99 8.58 1.84
C GLN A 38 -15.45 9.34 3.09
N ARG A 39 -16.64 9.02 3.63
CA ARG A 39 -17.15 9.67 4.86
C ARG A 39 -16.21 9.46 6.06
N GLN A 40 -15.64 8.26 6.21
CA GLN A 40 -14.68 7.95 7.27
C GLN A 40 -13.39 8.73 7.09
N VAL A 41 -12.86 8.79 5.86
CA VAL A 41 -11.71 9.61 5.51
C VAL A 41 -11.96 11.09 5.83
N ASP A 42 -13.11 11.63 5.47
CA ASP A 42 -13.48 13.02 5.73
C ASP A 42 -13.61 13.32 7.23
N ALA A 43 -14.21 12.41 7.99
CA ALA A 43 -14.36 12.54 9.43
C ALA A 43 -12.99 12.49 10.14
N LEU A 44 -12.12 11.55 9.76
CA LEU A 44 -10.77 11.44 10.31
C LEU A 44 -9.93 12.67 9.96
N ALA A 45 -10.00 13.16 8.72
CA ALA A 45 -9.34 14.38 8.28
C ALA A 45 -9.78 15.60 9.11
N GLY A 46 -11.09 15.72 9.42
CA GLY A 46 -11.63 16.73 10.33
C GLY A 46 -11.06 16.63 11.73
N GLY A 47 -10.89 15.40 12.25
CA GLY A 47 -10.26 15.17 13.55
C GLY A 47 -8.79 15.58 13.59
N LEU A 48 -8.04 15.28 12.52
CA LEU A 48 -6.63 15.69 12.39
C LEU A 48 -6.51 17.22 12.31
N ALA A 49 -7.34 17.88 11.50
CA ALA A 49 -7.37 19.33 11.41
C ALA A 49 -7.72 20.00 12.75
N ALA A 50 -8.64 19.43 13.54
CA ALA A 50 -8.98 19.92 14.88
C ALA A 50 -7.81 19.81 15.88
N LEU A 51 -6.84 18.94 15.64
CA LEU A 51 -5.59 18.85 16.39
C LEU A 51 -4.52 19.82 15.88
N GLY A 52 -4.81 20.62 14.84
CA GLY A 52 -3.84 21.49 14.17
C GLY A 52 -2.83 20.73 13.30
N ILE A 53 -3.16 19.52 12.88
CA ILE A 53 -2.33 18.70 11.97
C ILE A 53 -2.82 18.94 10.54
N GLY A 54 -1.94 19.35 9.65
CA GLY A 54 -2.28 19.72 8.28
C GLY A 54 -1.13 19.56 7.29
N LYS A 55 -1.19 20.32 6.20
CA LYS A 55 -0.25 20.23 5.07
C LYS A 55 1.20 20.24 5.54
N SER A 56 1.98 19.29 5.04
CA SER A 56 3.41 19.05 5.34
C SER A 56 3.72 18.51 6.73
N ASP A 57 2.74 18.37 7.65
CA ASP A 57 2.94 17.58 8.86
C ASP A 57 3.15 16.11 8.50
N ARG A 58 3.80 15.36 9.39
CA ARG A 58 4.07 13.93 9.20
C ARG A 58 3.37 13.12 10.27
N ILE A 59 2.77 12.00 9.84
CA ILE A 59 2.17 11.00 10.71
C ILE A 59 2.91 9.69 10.53
N CYS A 60 3.61 9.22 11.58
CA CYS A 60 4.18 7.89 11.61
C CYS A 60 3.11 6.86 11.96
N ILE A 61 3.11 5.73 11.24
CA ILE A 61 2.16 4.64 11.44
C ILE A 61 2.96 3.36 11.65
N LEU A 62 2.89 2.81 12.87
CA LEU A 62 3.53 1.56 13.27
C LEU A 62 2.43 0.57 13.67
N ALA A 63 1.87 -0.12 12.69
CA ALA A 63 0.72 -0.99 12.88
C ALA A 63 0.70 -2.12 11.84
N GLN A 64 0.00 -3.20 12.16
CA GLN A 64 -0.42 -4.21 11.19
C GLN A 64 -1.52 -3.65 10.28
N ASN A 65 -1.90 -4.42 9.23
CA ASN A 65 -2.94 -3.98 8.32
C ASN A 65 -4.28 -3.84 9.05
N ASP A 66 -4.96 -2.74 8.81
CA ASP A 66 -6.29 -2.44 9.32
C ASP A 66 -7.03 -1.51 8.35
N ALA A 67 -8.36 -1.55 8.35
CA ALA A 67 -9.18 -0.63 7.56
C ALA A 67 -8.90 0.83 7.95
N ALA A 68 -8.72 1.12 9.25
CA ALA A 68 -8.37 2.44 9.75
C ALA A 68 -7.01 2.93 9.22
N TYR A 69 -6.10 2.03 8.89
CA TYR A 69 -4.82 2.39 8.26
C TYR A 69 -5.04 2.98 6.85
N LEU A 70 -5.93 2.36 6.05
CA LEU A 70 -6.31 2.90 4.73
C LEU A 70 -7.08 4.22 4.84
N GLU A 71 -7.97 4.34 5.84
CA GLU A 71 -8.69 5.58 6.15
C GLU A 71 -7.71 6.71 6.54
N LEU A 72 -6.65 6.38 7.29
CA LEU A 72 -5.60 7.32 7.66
C LEU A 72 -4.79 7.79 6.45
N TYR A 73 -4.45 6.90 5.52
CA TYR A 73 -3.85 7.30 4.24
C TYR A 73 -4.75 8.26 3.46
N GLY A 74 -6.06 7.96 3.42
CA GLY A 74 -7.05 8.84 2.78
C GLY A 74 -7.14 10.22 3.44
N ALA A 75 -7.15 10.26 4.78
CA ALA A 75 -7.18 11.50 5.54
C ALA A 75 -5.90 12.33 5.35
N CYS A 76 -4.74 11.68 5.30
CA CYS A 76 -3.46 12.30 4.94
C CYS A 76 -3.54 12.91 3.53
N ALA A 77 -4.02 12.14 2.55
CA ALA A 77 -4.19 12.61 1.18
C ALA A 77 -5.10 13.84 1.08
N ARG A 78 -6.18 13.90 1.90
CA ARG A 78 -7.12 15.01 1.92
C ARG A 78 -6.54 16.30 2.52
N GLN A 79 -5.65 16.18 3.50
CA GLN A 79 -5.11 17.32 4.25
C GLN A 79 -3.66 17.70 3.87
N GLY A 80 -3.06 17.02 2.88
CA GLY A 80 -1.67 17.24 2.50
C GLY A 80 -0.67 16.81 3.59
N ILE A 81 -1.09 15.91 4.46
CA ILE A 81 -0.25 15.31 5.49
C ILE A 81 0.57 14.20 4.84
N ILE A 82 1.83 14.08 5.24
CA ILE A 82 2.74 13.06 4.73
C ILE A 82 2.63 11.81 5.61
N ALA A 83 2.10 10.72 5.06
CA ALA A 83 2.07 9.44 5.74
C ALA A 83 3.48 8.82 5.78
N TYR A 84 3.90 8.37 6.95
CA TYR A 84 5.20 7.73 7.16
C TYR A 84 5.00 6.34 7.78
N PRO A 85 4.65 5.33 6.97
CA PRO A 85 4.47 3.97 7.46
C PRO A 85 5.81 3.36 7.88
N ILE A 86 5.82 2.74 9.06
CA ILE A 86 7.02 2.14 9.63
C ILE A 86 6.88 0.61 9.58
N ASN A 87 7.95 -0.06 9.17
CA ASN A 87 8.01 -1.51 9.20
C ASN A 87 7.94 -2.02 10.66
N TRP A 88 6.84 -2.66 11.01
CA TRP A 88 6.58 -3.17 12.37
C TRP A 88 7.47 -4.37 12.77
N ARG A 89 8.30 -4.87 11.84
CA ARG A 89 9.32 -5.91 12.15
C ARG A 89 10.63 -5.32 12.67
N LEU A 90 10.78 -4.00 12.63
CA LEU A 90 11.96 -3.31 13.15
C LEU A 90 12.02 -3.41 14.68
N THR A 91 13.24 -3.42 15.20
CA THR A 91 13.51 -3.31 16.64
C THR A 91 13.12 -1.91 17.16
N ALA A 92 12.90 -1.78 18.47
CA ALA A 92 12.58 -0.48 19.08
C ALA A 92 13.64 0.59 18.75
N GLN A 93 14.92 0.24 18.74
CA GLN A 93 16.01 1.17 18.41
C GLN A 93 15.96 1.63 16.94
N GLU A 94 15.62 0.74 16.01
CA GLU A 94 15.46 1.09 14.59
C GLU A 94 14.24 1.99 14.38
N VAL A 95 13.11 1.66 15.03
CA VAL A 95 11.92 2.51 15.01
C VAL A 95 12.23 3.90 15.57
N GLU A 96 12.97 4.00 16.68
CA GLU A 96 13.38 5.29 17.26
C GLU A 96 14.16 6.13 16.25
N ARG A 97 15.15 5.56 15.57
CA ARG A 97 15.92 6.27 14.52
C ARG A 97 15.04 6.76 13.36
N VAL A 98 14.04 5.94 12.97
CA VAL A 98 13.07 6.33 11.93
C VAL A 98 12.23 7.51 12.40
N VAL A 99 11.70 7.45 13.63
CA VAL A 99 10.87 8.51 14.21
C VAL A 99 11.66 9.81 14.41
N GLU A 100 12.91 9.73 14.89
CA GLU A 100 13.78 10.90 15.01
C GLU A 100 14.02 11.58 13.65
N ARG A 101 14.28 10.80 12.60
CA ARG A 101 14.47 11.32 11.23
C ARG A 101 13.19 11.89 10.64
N ALA A 102 12.08 11.18 10.81
CA ALA A 102 10.78 11.59 10.30
C ALA A 102 10.27 12.85 11.04
N ALA A 103 10.65 13.04 12.31
CA ALA A 103 10.18 14.12 13.18
C ALA A 103 8.65 14.31 13.08
N PRO A 104 7.81 13.26 13.30
CA PRO A 104 6.38 13.34 13.05
C PRO A 104 5.66 14.17 14.11
N THR A 105 4.58 14.81 13.72
CA THR A 105 3.67 15.49 14.63
C THR A 105 2.81 14.49 15.42
N MET A 106 2.49 13.35 14.80
CA MET A 106 1.64 12.30 15.38
C MET A 106 2.22 10.91 15.14
N MET A 107 2.04 10.04 16.13
CA MET A 107 2.32 8.61 16.04
C MET A 107 1.03 7.82 16.20
N VAL A 108 0.81 6.88 15.29
CA VAL A 108 -0.30 5.92 15.35
C VAL A 108 0.28 4.51 15.45
N VAL A 109 -0.21 3.74 16.42
CA VAL A 109 0.21 2.36 16.67
C VAL A 109 -1.00 1.43 16.72
N ASP A 110 -0.78 0.13 16.80
CA ASP A 110 -1.79 -0.85 17.18
C ASP A 110 -1.38 -1.64 18.44
N ALA A 111 -2.25 -2.52 18.90
CA ALA A 111 -1.98 -3.33 20.09
C ALA A 111 -0.74 -4.22 19.95
N SER A 112 -0.41 -4.67 18.74
CA SER A 112 0.72 -5.57 18.48
C SER A 112 2.08 -4.88 18.57
N THR A 113 2.10 -3.55 18.46
CA THR A 113 3.33 -2.73 18.40
C THR A 113 3.54 -1.84 19.63
N LEU A 114 2.61 -1.85 20.59
CA LEU A 114 2.70 -1.03 21.81
C LEU A 114 3.99 -1.23 22.60
N ASN A 115 4.49 -2.46 22.68
CA ASN A 115 5.72 -2.79 23.40
C ASN A 115 6.96 -2.14 22.78
N VAL A 116 6.94 -1.85 21.47
CA VAL A 116 8.04 -1.21 20.75
C VAL A 116 8.21 0.24 21.18
N VAL A 117 7.09 0.92 21.51
CA VAL A 117 7.04 2.35 21.83
C VAL A 117 6.62 2.61 23.30
N ALA A 118 6.75 1.60 24.17
CA ALA A 118 6.39 1.72 25.58
C ALA A 118 7.18 2.86 26.25
N GLY A 119 6.46 3.74 27.00
CA GLY A 119 7.03 4.89 27.68
C GLY A 119 7.47 6.06 26.77
N TRP A 120 7.26 5.98 25.46
CA TRP A 120 7.61 7.07 24.55
C TRP A 120 6.71 8.31 24.68
N PRO A 121 5.39 8.20 24.94
CA PRO A 121 4.54 9.38 25.14
C PRO A 121 5.01 10.31 26.26
N GLU A 122 5.79 9.79 27.22
CA GLU A 122 6.33 10.55 28.36
C GLU A 122 7.69 11.20 28.07
N ARG A 123 8.31 10.86 26.94
CA ARG A 123 9.60 11.42 26.51
C ARG A 123 9.38 12.74 25.77
N LYS A 124 10.40 13.63 25.85
CA LYS A 124 10.45 14.82 25.00
C LYS A 124 10.83 14.40 23.58
N THR A 125 9.83 14.29 22.67
CA THR A 125 10.01 13.99 21.26
C THR A 125 9.31 15.05 20.40
N SER A 126 9.50 15.00 19.09
CA SER A 126 8.71 15.80 18.13
C SER A 126 7.24 15.40 18.10
N VAL A 127 6.92 14.19 18.57
CA VAL A 127 5.57 13.63 18.57
C VAL A 127 4.71 14.29 19.64
N ARG A 128 3.72 15.05 19.20
CA ARG A 128 2.78 15.75 20.09
C ARG A 128 1.51 14.94 20.36
N HIS A 129 1.17 14.00 19.47
CA HIS A 129 -0.08 13.26 19.50
C HIS A 129 0.18 11.77 19.38
N TRP A 130 -0.31 10.99 20.35
CA TRP A 130 -0.15 9.54 20.42
C TRP A 130 -1.51 8.88 20.33
N TYR A 131 -1.72 8.09 19.28
CA TYR A 131 -2.98 7.43 19.01
C TYR A 131 -2.80 5.94 18.76
N GLN A 132 -3.85 5.18 19.07
CA GLN A 132 -3.87 3.73 18.84
C GLN A 132 -5.10 3.33 18.04
N ILE A 133 -4.91 2.44 17.09
CA ILE A 133 -5.98 1.71 16.41
C ILE A 133 -6.50 0.66 17.40
N GLY A 134 -7.83 0.64 17.63
CA GLY A 134 -8.46 -0.21 18.65
C GLY A 134 -8.46 0.42 20.04
N GLU A 135 -8.49 -0.41 21.09
CA GLU A 135 -8.52 0.02 22.49
C GLU A 135 -7.17 0.60 22.91
N PRO A 136 -7.12 1.82 23.49
CA PRO A 136 -5.88 2.50 23.76
C PRO A 136 -5.18 1.95 25.02
N GLY A 137 -3.87 1.72 24.91
CA GLY A 137 -2.98 1.48 26.02
C GLY A 137 -2.55 2.76 26.75
N PRO A 138 -1.75 2.64 27.82
CA PRO A 138 -1.25 3.77 28.59
C PRO A 138 -0.53 4.82 27.74
N GLY A 139 -0.88 6.10 27.91
CA GLY A 139 -0.30 7.22 27.16
C GLY A 139 -0.85 7.44 25.76
N PHE A 140 -1.73 6.56 25.27
CA PHE A 140 -2.36 6.66 23.95
C PHE A 140 -3.83 7.06 24.06
N LYS A 141 -4.34 7.69 22.99
CA LYS A 141 -5.76 7.94 22.77
C LYS A 141 -6.28 6.99 21.69
N ALA A 142 -7.55 6.59 21.77
CA ALA A 142 -8.14 5.79 20.69
C ALA A 142 -8.23 6.61 19.40
N LEU A 143 -7.74 6.09 18.28
CA LEU A 143 -7.85 6.75 16.96
C LEU A 143 -9.31 7.01 16.61
N ALA A 144 -10.23 6.14 17.06
CA ALA A 144 -11.67 6.27 16.86
C ALA A 144 -12.25 7.61 17.38
N THR A 145 -11.61 8.26 18.34
CA THR A 145 -12.06 9.57 18.87
C THR A 145 -11.91 10.72 17.88
N LEU A 146 -11.18 10.52 16.77
CA LEU A 146 -10.99 11.54 15.74
C LEU A 146 -12.12 11.55 14.69
N TYR A 147 -12.90 10.48 14.57
CA TYR A 147 -13.93 10.35 13.53
C TYR A 147 -15.22 11.17 13.79
N GLY A 148 -15.41 11.69 14.97
CA GLY A 148 -16.62 12.44 15.34
C GLY A 148 -16.60 13.93 14.99
N LYS A 149 -15.60 14.43 14.28
CA LYS A 149 -15.44 15.85 13.98
C LYS A 149 -16.06 16.21 12.63
N SER A 150 -16.50 17.48 12.50
CA SER A 150 -16.96 17.98 11.20
C SER A 150 -15.84 17.90 10.19
N ALA A 151 -16.17 17.52 8.96
CA ALA A 151 -15.20 17.48 7.87
C ALA A 151 -14.56 18.87 7.70
N ALA A 152 -13.25 18.96 7.83
CA ALA A 152 -12.53 20.18 7.47
C ALA A 152 -12.60 20.41 5.95
N ALA A 153 -12.44 21.65 5.51
CA ALA A 153 -12.23 21.90 4.09
C ALA A 153 -11.01 21.14 3.59
N PRO A 154 -11.01 20.58 2.38
CA PRO A 154 -9.81 20.01 1.79
C PRO A 154 -8.69 21.04 1.75
N ALA A 155 -7.46 20.62 2.05
CA ALA A 155 -6.31 21.49 1.85
C ALA A 155 -6.08 21.77 0.35
N ASP A 156 -5.43 22.87 0.06
CA ASP A 156 -4.97 23.17 -1.32
C ASP A 156 -3.71 22.33 -1.59
N ILE A 157 -3.88 21.23 -2.35
CA ILE A 157 -2.88 20.21 -2.58
C ILE A 157 -2.60 20.11 -4.08
N SER A 158 -1.31 20.16 -4.43
CA SER A 158 -0.82 19.84 -5.77
C SER A 158 -0.63 18.33 -5.93
N PRO A 159 -0.80 17.76 -7.13
CA PRO A 159 -0.37 16.38 -7.42
C PRO A 159 1.11 16.11 -7.13
N ASP A 160 1.95 17.14 -7.19
CA ASP A 160 3.39 17.06 -6.91
C ASP A 160 3.72 17.17 -5.40
N ASP A 161 2.73 17.46 -4.56
CA ASP A 161 2.94 17.47 -3.11
C ASP A 161 3.23 16.03 -2.60
N PRO A 162 4.10 15.89 -1.58
CA PRO A 162 4.37 14.60 -0.95
C PRO A 162 3.13 13.99 -0.33
N PHE A 163 2.87 12.72 -0.63
CA PHE A 163 1.80 11.91 -0.02
C PHE A 163 2.34 10.98 1.06
N ALA A 164 3.40 10.25 0.75
CA ALA A 164 3.95 9.26 1.67
C ALA A 164 5.46 9.16 1.56
N VAL A 165 6.11 8.73 2.66
CA VAL A 165 7.52 8.33 2.65
C VAL A 165 7.60 6.84 2.96
N ILE A 166 7.94 6.06 1.96
CA ILE A 166 8.03 4.59 2.06
C ILE A 166 9.49 4.18 2.28
N SER A 167 9.74 3.37 3.32
CA SER A 167 11.07 2.84 3.57
C SER A 167 11.58 2.01 2.39
N THR A 168 12.82 2.27 1.96
CA THR A 168 13.48 1.48 0.93
C THR A 168 14.13 0.25 1.53
N ALA A 169 14.42 -0.75 0.69
CA ALA A 169 15.25 -1.88 1.12
C ALA A 169 16.63 -1.35 1.50
N ALA A 170 17.10 -1.71 2.71
CA ALA A 170 18.41 -1.29 3.18
C ALA A 170 19.50 -2.00 2.38
N VAL A 171 20.07 -1.34 1.39
CA VAL A 171 21.30 -1.76 0.72
C VAL A 171 22.50 -1.35 1.58
N ASP A 172 22.37 -0.23 2.29
CA ASP A 172 23.30 0.25 3.31
C ASP A 172 22.63 0.16 4.70
N VAL A 173 23.39 0.04 5.75
CA VAL A 173 22.99 -0.19 7.17
C VAL A 173 21.85 0.72 7.68
N ILE A 174 21.48 1.76 6.95
CA ILE A 174 20.45 2.71 7.36
C ILE A 174 19.33 2.76 6.29
N PRO A 175 18.10 2.32 6.61
CA PRO A 175 16.96 2.46 5.70
C PRO A 175 16.76 3.92 5.30
N ARG A 176 16.65 4.17 3.99
CA ARG A 176 16.25 5.46 3.44
C ARG A 176 14.73 5.48 3.27
N GLY A 177 14.16 6.65 3.03
CA GLY A 177 12.74 6.81 2.70
C GLY A 177 12.58 7.42 1.31
N ALA A 178 11.83 6.75 0.45
CA ALA A 178 11.40 7.30 -0.83
C ALA A 178 10.17 8.17 -0.60
N THR A 179 10.25 9.44 -0.97
CA THR A 179 9.11 10.37 -0.93
C THR A 179 8.30 10.23 -2.20
N LEU A 180 7.05 9.80 -2.06
CA LEU A 180 6.12 9.60 -3.16
C LEU A 180 5.11 10.75 -3.19
N THR A 181 4.89 11.33 -4.36
CA THR A 181 3.86 12.35 -4.57
C THR A 181 2.51 11.70 -4.89
N HIS A 182 1.45 12.50 -4.85
CA HIS A 182 0.13 12.04 -5.34
C HIS A 182 0.20 11.61 -6.81
N ALA A 183 0.89 12.36 -7.66
CA ALA A 183 1.05 12.05 -9.08
C ALA A 183 1.79 10.74 -9.32
N ASN A 184 2.87 10.46 -8.57
CA ASN A 184 3.59 9.20 -8.67
C ASN A 184 2.65 8.01 -8.43
N VAL A 185 1.89 8.05 -7.31
CA VAL A 185 1.00 6.95 -6.93
C VAL A 185 -0.19 6.80 -7.89
N ILE A 186 -0.79 7.91 -8.33
CA ILE A 186 -1.86 7.87 -9.35
C ILE A 186 -1.34 7.25 -10.65
N THR A 187 -0.15 7.62 -11.09
CA THR A 187 0.48 7.06 -12.30
C THR A 187 0.73 5.56 -12.14
N ALA A 188 1.22 5.13 -10.97
CA ALA A 188 1.43 3.71 -10.66
C ALA A 188 0.12 2.93 -10.68
N ASN A 189 -0.96 3.47 -10.10
CA ASN A 189 -2.29 2.86 -10.13
C ASN A 189 -2.78 2.66 -11.57
N LEU A 190 -2.74 3.73 -12.39
CA LEU A 190 -3.19 3.65 -13.79
C LEU A 190 -2.35 2.68 -14.63
N THR A 191 -1.05 2.60 -14.33
CA THR A 191 -0.13 1.64 -14.96
C THR A 191 -0.51 0.20 -14.61
N ALA A 192 -0.80 -0.10 -13.33
CA ALA A 192 -1.22 -1.42 -12.90
C ALA A 192 -2.61 -1.79 -13.47
N ILE A 193 -3.56 -0.85 -13.45
CA ILE A 193 -4.90 -1.03 -14.03
C ILE A 193 -4.78 -1.35 -15.53
N GLY A 194 -4.06 -0.55 -16.29
CA GLY A 194 -3.91 -0.76 -17.75
C GLY A 194 -3.07 -1.98 -18.11
N GLY A 195 -2.05 -2.32 -17.30
CA GLY A 195 -1.15 -3.43 -17.54
C GLY A 195 -1.72 -4.78 -17.17
N ILE A 196 -2.37 -4.92 -16.00
CA ILE A 196 -2.92 -6.16 -15.49
C ILE A 196 -4.40 -6.32 -15.88
N GLY A 197 -5.12 -5.20 -16.00
CA GLY A 197 -6.52 -5.18 -16.40
C GLY A 197 -7.48 -5.23 -15.21
N TYR A 198 -7.17 -4.51 -14.11
CA TYR A 198 -8.09 -4.44 -12.95
C TYR A 198 -9.37 -3.69 -13.29
N ASP A 199 -10.48 -4.17 -12.74
CA ASP A 199 -11.79 -3.56 -12.88
C ASP A 199 -12.61 -3.58 -11.57
N ALA A 200 -13.82 -3.04 -11.62
CA ALA A 200 -14.71 -2.93 -10.47
C ALA A 200 -15.23 -4.29 -9.94
N THR A 201 -15.03 -5.38 -10.66
CA THR A 201 -15.39 -6.74 -10.20
C THR A 201 -14.28 -7.41 -9.40
N ASP A 202 -13.08 -6.82 -9.40
CA ASP A 202 -11.93 -7.41 -8.75
C ASP A 202 -11.95 -7.22 -7.23
N ARG A 203 -11.39 -8.21 -6.54
CA ARG A 203 -11.25 -8.27 -5.10
C ARG A 203 -9.83 -8.63 -4.74
N TYR A 204 -9.16 -7.72 -4.07
CA TYR A 204 -7.76 -7.83 -3.68
C TYR A 204 -7.62 -8.36 -2.25
N LEU A 205 -6.89 -9.45 -2.05
CA LEU A 205 -6.48 -9.88 -0.72
C LEU A 205 -5.29 -9.03 -0.25
N LEU A 206 -5.55 -8.09 0.63
CA LEU A 206 -4.54 -7.22 1.23
C LEU A 206 -3.86 -7.95 2.39
N ALA A 207 -2.99 -8.90 2.08
CA ALA A 207 -2.27 -9.75 3.02
C ALA A 207 -0.81 -9.32 3.24
N LEU A 208 -0.20 -8.61 2.28
CA LEU A 208 1.11 -8.00 2.46
C LEU A 208 1.01 -6.73 3.31
N PRO A 209 2.10 -6.36 4.04
CA PRO A 209 2.05 -5.21 4.94
C PRO A 209 1.87 -3.86 4.24
N LEU A 210 0.95 -3.03 4.74
CA LEU A 210 0.63 -1.69 4.21
C LEU A 210 1.79 -0.68 4.32
N PHE A 211 2.82 -0.96 5.11
CA PHE A 211 4.02 -0.14 5.11
C PHE A 211 4.89 -0.32 3.86
N HIS A 212 4.60 -1.34 3.05
CA HIS A 212 5.34 -1.64 1.83
C HIS A 212 4.57 -1.17 0.59
N ILE A 213 5.29 -0.62 -0.38
CA ILE A 213 4.70 -0.06 -1.60
C ILE A 213 3.85 -1.07 -2.38
N THR A 214 4.20 -2.36 -2.37
CA THR A 214 3.43 -3.40 -3.07
C THR A 214 2.01 -3.53 -2.52
N ALA A 215 1.85 -3.56 -1.20
CA ALA A 215 0.53 -3.68 -0.58
C ALA A 215 -0.29 -2.39 -0.72
N LEU A 216 0.33 -1.24 -0.44
CA LEU A 216 -0.29 0.08 -0.60
C LEU A 216 -0.71 0.31 -2.05
N GLY A 217 0.20 0.08 -3.01
CA GLY A 217 -0.09 0.24 -4.43
C GLY A 217 -1.18 -0.71 -4.92
N GLY A 218 -1.15 -1.98 -4.48
CA GLY A 218 -2.22 -2.94 -4.78
C GLY A 218 -3.59 -2.48 -4.29
N ALA A 219 -3.68 -2.04 -3.03
CA ALA A 219 -4.94 -1.56 -2.45
C ALA A 219 -5.46 -0.30 -3.16
N LEU A 220 -4.57 0.68 -3.44
CA LEU A 220 -4.95 1.93 -4.10
C LEU A 220 -5.30 1.72 -5.58
N ALA A 221 -4.62 0.82 -6.30
CA ALA A 221 -4.95 0.50 -7.68
C ALA A 221 -6.32 -0.17 -7.81
N HIS A 222 -6.66 -1.14 -6.93
CA HIS A 222 -7.98 -1.75 -6.91
C HIS A 222 -9.07 -0.74 -6.53
N MET A 223 -8.83 0.09 -5.52
CA MET A 223 -9.76 1.18 -5.16
C MET A 223 -9.97 2.14 -6.33
N HIS A 224 -8.93 2.50 -7.07
CA HIS A 224 -9.01 3.38 -8.25
C HIS A 224 -9.84 2.75 -9.38
N ALA A 225 -9.71 1.44 -9.59
CA ALA A 225 -10.48 0.65 -10.57
C ALA A 225 -11.93 0.39 -10.13
N GLY A 226 -12.28 0.61 -8.85
CA GLY A 226 -13.61 0.31 -8.30
C GLY A 226 -13.70 -1.06 -7.63
N GLY A 227 -12.59 -1.77 -7.51
CA GLY A 227 -12.50 -3.06 -6.82
C GLY A 227 -12.40 -2.91 -5.31
N ALA A 228 -12.65 -4.01 -4.58
CA ALA A 228 -12.62 -4.06 -3.12
C ALA A 228 -11.32 -4.65 -2.59
N SER A 229 -10.85 -4.18 -1.42
CA SER A 229 -9.77 -4.80 -0.67
C SER A 229 -10.30 -5.59 0.52
N ILE A 230 -9.89 -6.86 0.63
CA ILE A 230 -10.12 -7.72 1.80
C ILE A 230 -8.89 -7.62 2.69
N VAL A 231 -9.04 -6.94 3.83
CA VAL A 231 -7.93 -6.61 4.73
C VAL A 231 -7.64 -7.76 5.67
N VAL A 232 -6.39 -8.21 5.66
CA VAL A 232 -5.85 -9.24 6.57
C VAL A 232 -4.79 -8.56 7.44
N SER A 233 -5.03 -8.51 8.74
CA SER A 233 -4.11 -7.83 9.68
C SER A 233 -2.73 -8.48 9.68
N ARG A 234 -2.69 -9.82 9.71
CA ARG A 234 -1.48 -10.62 9.58
C ARG A 234 -1.76 -11.84 8.71
N PHE A 235 -0.87 -12.13 7.78
CA PHE A 235 -1.01 -13.28 6.90
C PHE A 235 -1.04 -14.59 7.70
N ASP A 236 -2.12 -15.35 7.53
CA ASP A 236 -2.29 -16.74 7.88
C ASP A 236 -2.82 -17.46 6.64
N ALA A 237 -2.16 -18.55 6.23
CA ALA A 237 -2.43 -19.19 4.96
C ALA A 237 -3.82 -19.85 4.91
N GLU A 238 -4.26 -20.52 5.99
CA GLU A 238 -5.58 -21.16 6.03
C GLU A 238 -6.70 -20.12 6.04
N GLU A 239 -6.54 -19.06 6.82
CA GLU A 239 -7.50 -17.96 6.83
C GLU A 239 -7.55 -17.24 5.48
N ALA A 240 -6.40 -17.03 4.83
CA ALA A 240 -6.33 -16.47 3.50
C ALA A 240 -7.12 -17.30 2.47
N VAL A 241 -7.00 -18.62 2.50
CA VAL A 241 -7.79 -19.52 1.65
C VAL A 241 -9.30 -19.36 1.92
N ARG A 242 -9.73 -19.35 3.20
CA ARG A 242 -11.14 -19.16 3.58
C ARG A 242 -11.68 -17.82 3.09
N LEU A 243 -10.88 -16.75 3.22
CA LEU A 243 -11.24 -15.40 2.74
C LEU A 243 -11.32 -15.34 1.20
N ILE A 244 -10.39 -16.01 0.49
CA ILE A 244 -10.43 -16.10 -0.98
C ILE A 244 -11.74 -16.74 -1.42
N ASP A 245 -12.11 -17.89 -0.83
CA ASP A 245 -13.33 -18.60 -1.19
C ASP A 245 -14.59 -17.80 -0.79
N ARG A 246 -14.64 -17.29 0.46
CA ARG A 246 -15.78 -16.53 1.01
C ARG A 246 -16.06 -15.25 0.22
N HIS A 247 -15.03 -14.48 -0.05
CA HIS A 247 -15.16 -13.16 -0.69
C HIS A 247 -14.88 -13.18 -2.19
N ARG A 248 -14.61 -14.35 -2.77
CA ARG A 248 -14.32 -14.52 -4.20
C ARG A 248 -13.16 -13.62 -4.64
N VAL A 249 -12.07 -13.66 -3.89
CA VAL A 249 -10.87 -12.88 -4.18
C VAL A 249 -10.35 -13.23 -5.58
N THR A 250 -10.00 -12.20 -6.34
CA THR A 250 -9.50 -12.34 -7.72
C THR A 250 -8.02 -12.06 -7.85
N HIS A 251 -7.43 -11.34 -6.90
CA HIS A 251 -6.01 -10.95 -6.93
C HIS A 251 -5.34 -11.09 -5.57
N VAL A 252 -4.11 -11.64 -5.60
CA VAL A 252 -3.19 -11.73 -4.46
C VAL A 252 -1.84 -11.20 -4.89
N SER A 253 -1.20 -10.35 -4.06
CA SER A 253 0.22 -10.01 -4.22
C SER A 253 1.08 -11.02 -3.49
N ASP A 254 2.20 -11.40 -4.09
CA ASP A 254 3.05 -12.48 -3.63
C ASP A 254 4.53 -12.07 -3.49
N PHE A 255 5.13 -12.56 -2.41
CA PHE A 255 6.56 -12.71 -2.21
C PHE A 255 6.80 -14.01 -1.44
N PRO A 256 7.80 -14.82 -1.80
CA PRO A 256 8.07 -16.07 -1.10
C PRO A 256 8.18 -15.88 0.42
N PRO A 257 7.55 -16.75 1.22
CA PRO A 257 6.88 -18.00 0.87
C PRO A 257 5.33 -17.91 0.79
N VAL A 258 4.74 -16.70 0.58
CA VAL A 258 3.28 -16.47 0.70
C VAL A 258 2.49 -17.40 -0.22
N LEU A 259 2.80 -17.44 -1.52
CA LEU A 259 2.05 -18.25 -2.47
C LEU A 259 2.21 -19.75 -2.22
N THR A 260 3.44 -20.21 -1.92
CA THR A 260 3.68 -21.62 -1.59
C THR A 260 2.83 -22.07 -0.40
N THR A 261 2.85 -21.29 0.70
CA THR A 261 2.07 -21.62 1.90
C THR A 261 0.56 -21.52 1.67
N LEU A 262 0.11 -20.60 0.82
CA LEU A 262 -1.29 -20.46 0.42
C LEU A 262 -1.77 -21.71 -0.36
N LEU A 263 -0.96 -22.18 -1.32
CA LEU A 263 -1.28 -23.38 -2.10
C LEU A 263 -1.28 -24.64 -1.23
N ASP A 264 -0.36 -24.77 -0.26
CA ASP A 264 -0.34 -25.87 0.71
C ASP A 264 -1.59 -25.87 1.60
N ALA A 265 -2.00 -24.70 2.08
CA ALA A 265 -3.23 -24.54 2.84
C ALA A 265 -4.47 -24.87 1.99
N ALA A 266 -4.47 -24.48 0.72
CA ALA A 266 -5.56 -24.81 -0.20
C ALA A 266 -5.64 -26.32 -0.45
N ASP A 267 -4.52 -27.06 -0.52
CA ASP A 267 -4.52 -28.52 -0.60
C ASP A 267 -5.13 -29.14 0.66
N LYS A 268 -4.70 -28.66 1.84
CA LYS A 268 -5.18 -29.13 3.14
C LYS A 268 -6.70 -28.90 3.32
N LEU A 269 -7.21 -27.77 2.85
CA LEU A 269 -8.62 -27.39 2.96
C LEU A 269 -9.49 -27.90 1.80
N GLY A 270 -8.91 -28.51 0.78
CA GLY A 270 -9.62 -28.96 -0.41
C GLY A 270 -10.14 -27.85 -1.31
N SER A 271 -9.63 -26.61 -1.15
CA SER A 271 -10.03 -25.48 -1.98
C SER A 271 -9.31 -25.50 -3.33
N ARG A 272 -10.01 -25.16 -4.39
CA ARG A 272 -9.48 -24.97 -5.73
C ARG A 272 -9.13 -23.51 -6.03
N LEU A 273 -9.47 -22.57 -5.14
CA LEU A 273 -9.31 -21.13 -5.32
C LEU A 273 -9.93 -20.64 -6.64
N PRO A 274 -11.19 -20.95 -6.95
CA PRO A 274 -11.75 -20.83 -8.30
C PRO A 274 -11.95 -19.39 -8.75
N SER A 275 -11.93 -18.43 -7.84
CA SER A 275 -12.11 -17.02 -8.16
C SER A 275 -10.81 -16.31 -8.54
N LEU A 276 -9.65 -16.93 -8.26
CA LEU A 276 -8.35 -16.28 -8.44
C LEU A 276 -8.04 -16.11 -9.93
N LYS A 277 -7.83 -14.86 -10.35
CA LYS A 277 -7.53 -14.48 -11.74
C LYS A 277 -6.07 -14.07 -11.92
N HIS A 278 -5.52 -13.37 -10.90
CA HIS A 278 -4.21 -12.72 -10.94
C HIS A 278 -3.43 -12.99 -9.66
N VAL A 279 -2.15 -13.27 -9.83
CA VAL A 279 -1.14 -13.17 -8.77
C VAL A 279 -0.04 -12.27 -9.28
N SER A 280 0.43 -11.30 -8.49
CA SER A 280 1.51 -10.40 -8.89
C SER A 280 2.64 -10.40 -7.87
N GLY A 281 3.87 -10.55 -8.35
CA GLY A 281 5.03 -10.59 -7.47
C GLY A 281 6.18 -11.38 -8.04
N LEU A 282 6.81 -12.16 -7.15
CA LEU A 282 7.98 -12.98 -7.48
C LEU A 282 7.86 -14.33 -6.76
N ASP A 283 7.98 -15.44 -7.52
CA ASP A 283 8.12 -16.78 -6.93
C ASP A 283 8.90 -17.73 -7.87
N SER A 284 9.14 -18.96 -7.39
CA SER A 284 9.81 -19.99 -8.16
C SER A 284 8.96 -20.44 -9.37
N PRO A 285 9.59 -20.87 -10.47
CA PRO A 285 8.84 -21.41 -11.61
C PRO A 285 7.90 -22.56 -11.22
N GLN A 286 8.32 -23.39 -10.27
CA GLN A 286 7.55 -24.55 -9.78
C GLN A 286 6.26 -24.10 -9.07
N THR A 287 6.35 -23.09 -8.19
CA THR A 287 5.19 -22.55 -7.47
C THR A 287 4.22 -21.87 -8.47
N ILE A 288 4.74 -21.12 -9.43
CA ILE A 288 3.95 -20.47 -10.47
C ILE A 288 3.22 -21.50 -11.35
N GLN A 289 3.89 -22.58 -11.71
CA GLN A 289 3.26 -23.68 -12.46
C GLN A 289 2.14 -24.34 -11.65
N ARG A 290 2.39 -24.66 -10.36
CA ARG A 290 1.36 -25.23 -9.45
C ARG A 290 0.14 -24.33 -9.32
N LEU A 291 0.35 -23.00 -9.19
CA LEU A 291 -0.76 -22.03 -9.22
C LEU A 291 -1.58 -22.15 -10.51
N HIS A 292 -0.90 -22.12 -11.66
CA HIS A 292 -1.57 -22.16 -12.95
C HIS A 292 -2.38 -23.46 -13.16
N GLU A 293 -1.80 -24.61 -12.83
CA GLU A 293 -2.47 -25.91 -12.93
C GLU A 293 -3.71 -26.01 -12.04
N ARG A 294 -3.69 -25.39 -10.85
CA ARG A 294 -4.80 -25.40 -9.92
C ARG A 294 -5.93 -24.45 -10.31
N THR A 295 -5.60 -23.23 -10.73
CA THR A 295 -6.53 -22.10 -10.79
C THR A 295 -6.72 -21.55 -12.20
N GLY A 296 -5.75 -21.73 -13.09
CA GLY A 296 -5.67 -21.00 -14.36
C GLY A 296 -5.29 -19.53 -14.20
N ALA A 297 -5.01 -19.06 -12.98
CA ALA A 297 -4.65 -17.67 -12.72
C ALA A 297 -3.36 -17.26 -13.45
N LYS A 298 -3.30 -16.01 -13.86
CA LYS A 298 -2.13 -15.40 -14.51
C LYS A 298 -1.16 -14.91 -13.45
N PHE A 299 0.11 -15.30 -13.55
CA PHE A 299 1.16 -14.75 -12.71
C PHE A 299 1.85 -13.58 -13.42
N TRP A 300 1.88 -12.42 -12.76
CA TRP A 300 2.49 -11.19 -13.24
C TRP A 300 3.78 -10.92 -12.48
N THR A 301 4.85 -10.66 -13.19
CA THR A 301 6.13 -10.29 -12.61
C THR A 301 6.64 -8.99 -13.22
N GLY A 302 7.53 -8.33 -12.49
CA GLY A 302 8.14 -7.08 -12.92
C GLY A 302 9.26 -6.66 -11.99
N PHE A 303 9.97 -5.63 -12.40
CA PHE A 303 10.91 -4.89 -11.58
C PHE A 303 10.25 -3.59 -11.11
N GLY A 304 10.51 -3.24 -9.88
CA GLY A 304 10.10 -1.99 -9.27
C GLY A 304 10.66 -1.86 -7.86
N GLN A 305 10.59 -0.68 -7.31
CA GLN A 305 11.09 -0.37 -5.97
C GLN A 305 10.27 0.76 -5.36
N SER A 306 10.50 1.09 -4.08
CA SER A 306 9.79 2.17 -3.39
C SER A 306 9.95 3.50 -4.13
N GLU A 307 11.14 3.79 -4.62
CA GLU A 307 11.51 5.01 -5.33
C GLU A 307 10.81 5.20 -6.67
N THR A 308 10.26 4.12 -7.22
CA THR A 308 9.50 4.14 -8.49
C THR A 308 8.00 3.95 -8.30
N SER A 309 7.51 4.04 -7.08
CA SER A 309 6.08 3.94 -6.70
C SER A 309 5.39 2.64 -7.11
N GLY A 310 6.10 1.69 -7.72
CA GLY A 310 5.55 0.43 -8.21
C GLY A 310 6.35 -0.17 -9.36
N PHE A 311 5.63 -0.78 -10.30
CA PHE A 311 6.25 -1.48 -11.43
C PHE A 311 6.86 -0.53 -12.46
N VAL A 312 8.15 -0.66 -12.68
CA VAL A 312 8.91 -0.07 -13.82
C VAL A 312 8.82 -0.94 -15.06
N THR A 313 8.86 -2.26 -14.83
CA THR A 313 8.60 -3.26 -15.87
C THR A 313 7.48 -4.18 -15.43
N LEU A 314 6.74 -4.75 -16.35
CA LEU A 314 5.62 -5.63 -16.06
C LEU A 314 5.35 -6.58 -17.21
N GLN A 315 5.08 -7.86 -16.91
CA GLN A 315 4.50 -8.81 -17.86
C GLN A 315 3.97 -10.07 -17.19
N ARG A 316 3.22 -10.88 -17.93
CA ARG A 316 2.88 -12.24 -17.50
C ARG A 316 4.11 -13.15 -17.65
N VAL A 317 4.36 -13.97 -16.64
CA VAL A 317 5.49 -14.93 -16.69
C VAL A 317 5.38 -15.88 -17.89
N ALA A 318 4.17 -16.30 -18.23
CA ALA A 318 3.92 -17.18 -19.37
C ALA A 318 4.32 -16.60 -20.72
N ASP A 319 4.32 -15.26 -20.89
CA ASP A 319 4.65 -14.63 -22.17
C ASP A 319 6.17 -14.65 -22.44
N LYS A 320 7.00 -14.55 -21.41
CA LYS A 320 8.47 -14.64 -21.52
C LYS A 320 9.08 -15.05 -20.17
N PRO A 321 9.13 -16.35 -19.86
CA PRO A 321 9.71 -16.85 -18.63
C PRO A 321 11.17 -16.41 -18.41
N GLY A 322 11.55 -16.23 -17.15
CA GLY A 322 12.93 -15.88 -16.78
C GLY A 322 13.33 -14.42 -17.02
N THR A 323 12.36 -13.53 -17.27
CA THR A 323 12.62 -12.09 -17.40
C THR A 323 11.82 -11.28 -16.40
N ALA A 324 12.31 -10.08 -16.08
CA ALA A 324 11.61 -9.12 -15.23
C ALA A 324 10.55 -8.28 -16.00
N GLY A 325 10.17 -8.69 -17.20
CA GLY A 325 9.17 -7.98 -18.01
C GLY A 325 9.75 -6.88 -18.91
N LYS A 326 8.85 -6.14 -19.51
CA LYS A 326 9.17 -4.99 -20.37
C LYS A 326 8.79 -3.68 -19.69
N PRO A 327 9.46 -2.56 -20.03
CA PRO A 327 9.11 -1.25 -19.48
C PRO A 327 7.62 -0.95 -19.61
N VAL A 328 7.02 -0.43 -18.56
CA VAL A 328 5.62 0.03 -18.58
C VAL A 328 5.49 1.28 -19.46
N PRO A 329 4.29 1.60 -19.99
CA PRO A 329 4.12 2.66 -21.01
C PRO A 329 4.64 4.04 -20.62
N VAL A 330 4.74 4.33 -19.33
CA VAL A 330 5.14 5.64 -18.79
C VAL A 330 6.61 5.70 -18.35
N CYS A 331 7.39 4.61 -18.54
CA CYS A 331 8.78 4.53 -18.11
C CYS A 331 9.75 4.40 -19.29
N GLN A 332 10.85 5.14 -19.19
CA GLN A 332 12.07 4.87 -19.94
C GLN A 332 13.04 4.11 -19.02
N VAL A 333 13.55 3.00 -19.50
CA VAL A 333 14.52 2.16 -18.79
C VAL A 333 15.74 1.98 -19.67
N ARG A 334 16.93 2.19 -19.10
CA ARG A 334 18.22 1.93 -19.76
C ARG A 334 19.11 1.15 -18.82
N LEU A 335 20.08 0.44 -19.40
CA LEU A 335 21.21 -0.15 -18.68
C LEU A 335 22.45 0.68 -18.97
N VAL A 336 23.14 1.10 -17.95
CA VAL A 336 24.32 1.97 -18.08
C VAL A 336 25.55 1.37 -17.38
N ASP A 337 26.73 1.79 -17.80
CA ASP A 337 28.00 1.50 -17.13
C ASP A 337 28.28 2.51 -16.00
N ASP A 338 29.43 2.36 -15.32
CA ASP A 338 29.87 3.23 -14.23
C ASP A 338 30.11 4.70 -14.64
N LEU A 339 30.02 5.03 -15.93
CA LEU A 339 30.15 6.37 -16.48
C LEU A 339 28.81 6.89 -17.07
N ASP A 340 27.68 6.29 -16.65
CA ASP A 340 26.32 6.60 -17.14
C ASP A 340 26.13 6.43 -18.66
N ARG A 341 26.96 5.63 -19.33
CA ARG A 341 26.82 5.36 -20.77
C ARG A 341 26.02 4.08 -20.99
N GLU A 342 25.08 4.13 -21.94
CA GLU A 342 24.26 2.98 -22.29
C GLU A 342 25.12 1.79 -22.74
N VAL A 343 24.90 0.61 -22.13
CA VAL A 343 25.64 -0.61 -22.49
C VAL A 343 24.98 -1.34 -23.64
N PRO A 344 25.75 -2.06 -24.48
CA PRO A 344 25.22 -2.88 -25.56
C PRO A 344 24.26 -3.96 -25.05
N VAL A 345 23.30 -4.37 -25.89
CA VAL A 345 22.37 -5.47 -25.60
C VAL A 345 23.15 -6.75 -25.25
N GLY A 346 22.76 -7.40 -24.16
CA GLY A 346 23.44 -8.60 -23.62
C GLY A 346 24.58 -8.32 -22.65
N THR A 347 24.88 -7.03 -22.39
CA THR A 347 25.87 -6.62 -21.39
C THR A 347 25.15 -6.23 -20.10
N PRO A 348 25.60 -6.74 -18.92
CA PRO A 348 25.09 -6.25 -17.63
C PRO A 348 25.39 -4.77 -17.41
N GLY A 349 24.46 -4.07 -16.77
CA GLY A 349 24.59 -2.65 -16.40
C GLY A 349 23.66 -2.26 -15.28
N GLU A 350 23.85 -1.07 -14.71
CA GLU A 350 22.95 -0.48 -13.75
C GLU A 350 21.63 -0.07 -14.41
N ILE A 351 20.51 -0.35 -13.72
CA ILE A 351 19.18 0.03 -14.21
C ILE A 351 18.90 1.48 -13.86
N VAL A 352 18.81 2.33 -14.87
CA VAL A 352 18.36 3.72 -14.71
C VAL A 352 16.95 3.90 -15.25
N VAL A 353 16.14 4.65 -14.50
CA VAL A 353 14.70 4.83 -14.79
C VAL A 353 14.38 6.31 -14.88
N ARG A 354 13.57 6.66 -15.87
CA ARG A 354 13.00 8.01 -16.04
C ARG A 354 11.51 7.93 -16.35
N GLY A 355 10.72 8.76 -15.68
CA GLY A 355 9.29 8.86 -15.93
C GLY A 355 8.50 9.36 -14.72
N PRO A 356 7.19 9.55 -14.85
CA PRO A 356 6.33 10.10 -13.80
C PRO A 356 6.10 9.15 -12.61
N LEU A 357 6.74 7.98 -12.59
CA LEU A 357 6.74 7.06 -11.45
C LEU A 357 7.86 7.37 -10.43
N VAL A 358 8.82 8.21 -10.79
CA VAL A 358 10.00 8.55 -9.97
C VAL A 358 9.82 9.91 -9.32
#